data_a75dff5bea047ec317cdfe1d88887660
#
_entry.id   a75dff5bea047ec317cdfe1d88887660
#
_cell.length_a   1.000
_cell.length_b   1.000
_cell.length_c   1.000
_cell.angle_alpha   90.00
_cell.angle_beta   90.00
_cell.angle_gamma   90.00
#
_symmetry.space_group_name_H-M   'P 1'
#
loop_
_entity.id
_entity.type
_entity.pdbx_description
1 polymer ?
#
loop_
_entity_poly.entity_id
_entity_poly.type
_entity_poly.pdbx_seq_one_letter_code
_entity_poly.pdbx_strand_id
1 'polypeptide(L)'
;MSGLTVFLDGKPVTLAELPLKGGGQAAVFPVVGDDGIVVKLYREPPGPEQERRLTRMLTMSPLVTRPTDASQPPELAWPTALARGARGEFLGYAMRRFGEPQHVQLIGLFTRAQRLKLFADRADWRFLVGVAWNLAFMTARMHYDNLVIGDFSSSNVVVDANGFVTFLDCDSIAFNDPVTGELFPCLMHTTDYSSPERQAGGPATRATDEFALAVLVYQLLTAGNHPFGGVPHDSASESTVKDNIAASCSYVVRPERVVIPRGTIDPSVLPPELLALARSAFGPGVHDPATRPPAEAWLRALDKERALVRVCPSRPLHAFGSHLTACPWCARAALTGHDVFNRPAAVPVPGAAPQPSAPGEPWPTALKVALLVLVVVILVVIAANA
;
A
#
# COMPACT_ATOMS: atom_id res chain seq x y z
N MET A 1 27.32 -9.97 21.14
CA MET A 1 26.38 -9.26 22.04
C MET A 1 25.07 -10.04 22.02
N SER A 2 24.47 -10.33 23.15
CA SER A 2 23.28 -11.18 23.23
C SER A 2 22.04 -10.33 22.91
N GLY A 3 21.32 -10.65 21.86
CA GLY A 3 20.03 -10.02 21.54
C GLY A 3 19.03 -10.17 22.69
N LEU A 4 17.98 -9.35 22.67
CA LEU A 4 16.92 -9.41 23.68
C LEU A 4 16.16 -10.74 23.55
N THR A 5 16.00 -11.48 24.65
CA THR A 5 15.20 -12.71 24.70
C THR A 5 13.78 -12.39 25.19
N VAL A 6 12.76 -12.81 24.45
CA VAL A 6 11.35 -12.78 24.82
C VAL A 6 10.75 -14.19 24.76
N PHE A 7 9.59 -14.38 25.33
CA PHE A 7 8.88 -15.66 25.33
C PHE A 7 7.61 -15.55 24.50
N LEU A 8 7.49 -16.39 23.47
CA LEU A 8 6.30 -16.56 22.64
C LEU A 8 5.68 -17.91 22.97
N ASP A 9 4.46 -17.94 23.48
CA ASP A 9 3.79 -19.18 23.94
C ASP A 9 4.66 -20.04 24.87
N GLY A 10 5.40 -19.39 25.78
CA GLY A 10 6.31 -20.02 26.73
C GLY A 10 7.67 -20.48 26.15
N LYS A 11 7.91 -20.30 24.83
CA LYS A 11 9.19 -20.66 24.19
C LYS A 11 10.09 -19.42 24.09
N PRO A 12 11.38 -19.53 24.50
CA PRO A 12 12.31 -18.41 24.39
C PRO A 12 12.65 -18.15 22.90
N VAL A 13 12.63 -16.88 22.51
CA VAL A 13 12.95 -16.40 21.17
C VAL A 13 13.92 -15.22 21.30
N THR A 14 15.01 -15.25 20.51
CA THR A 14 16.00 -14.17 20.48
C THR A 14 15.63 -13.16 19.37
N LEU A 15 15.58 -11.89 19.74
CA LEU A 15 15.34 -10.80 18.80
C LEU A 15 16.66 -10.21 18.28
N ALA A 16 16.65 -9.68 17.07
CA ALA A 16 17.80 -8.95 16.52
C ALA A 16 18.08 -7.69 17.37
N GLU A 17 19.36 -7.26 17.38
CA GLU A 17 19.77 -6.07 18.16
C GLU A 17 19.13 -4.77 17.65
N LEU A 18 18.89 -4.68 16.36
CA LEU A 18 18.32 -3.48 15.73
C LEU A 18 16.88 -3.74 15.24
N PRO A 19 15.97 -2.83 15.52
CA PRO A 19 14.62 -2.95 14.99
C PRO A 19 14.59 -2.66 13.47
N LEU A 20 13.65 -3.29 12.77
CA LEU A 20 13.34 -2.97 11.36
C LEU A 20 12.67 -1.60 11.24
N LYS A 21 11.80 -1.27 12.18
CA LYS A 21 11.06 0.00 12.24
C LYS A 21 10.91 0.41 13.71
N GLY A 22 11.19 1.65 14.00
CA GLY A 22 10.94 2.27 15.30
C GLY A 22 9.92 3.38 15.16
N GLY A 23 8.92 3.39 16.03
CA GLY A 23 7.93 4.46 16.17
C GLY A 23 7.93 5.04 17.59
N GLY A 24 7.08 6.03 17.85
CA GLY A 24 6.95 6.65 19.18
C GLY A 24 6.53 5.66 20.26
N GLN A 25 5.60 4.75 19.96
CA GLN A 25 4.99 3.83 20.92
C GLN A 25 5.62 2.45 20.96
N ALA A 26 6.18 1.96 19.86
CA ALA A 26 6.70 0.59 19.75
C ALA A 26 7.84 0.49 18.72
N ALA A 27 8.56 -0.62 18.78
CA ALA A 27 9.57 -1.01 17.80
C ALA A 27 9.33 -2.45 17.34
N VAL A 28 9.61 -2.73 16.06
CA VAL A 28 9.41 -4.04 15.43
C VAL A 28 10.77 -4.70 15.21
N PHE A 29 10.98 -5.84 15.83
CA PHE A 29 12.23 -6.58 15.80
C PHE A 29 12.11 -7.88 14.99
N PRO A 30 13.10 -8.19 14.14
CA PRO A 30 13.22 -9.53 13.55
C PRO A 30 13.51 -10.59 14.63
N VAL A 31 13.02 -11.80 14.39
CA VAL A 31 13.40 -12.98 15.18
C VAL A 31 14.66 -13.58 14.57
N VAL A 32 15.66 -13.86 15.42
CA VAL A 32 16.90 -14.51 14.98
C VAL A 32 16.61 -15.96 14.61
N GLY A 33 16.92 -16.33 13.37
CA GLY A 33 16.69 -17.68 12.85
C GLY A 33 15.29 -17.93 12.28
N ASP A 34 14.41 -16.92 12.27
CA ASP A 34 13.11 -16.99 11.61
C ASP A 34 12.80 -15.68 10.87
N ASP A 35 13.00 -15.67 9.57
CA ASP A 35 12.76 -14.49 8.72
C ASP A 35 11.26 -14.23 8.44
N GLY A 36 10.38 -15.15 8.79
CA GLY A 36 8.94 -15.05 8.58
C GLY A 36 8.18 -14.32 9.69
N ILE A 37 8.80 -14.13 10.86
CA ILE A 37 8.18 -13.59 12.07
C ILE A 37 8.92 -12.33 12.54
N VAL A 38 8.14 -11.38 13.04
CA VAL A 38 8.64 -10.20 13.76
C VAL A 38 7.89 -10.04 15.08
N VAL A 39 8.53 -9.37 16.02
CA VAL A 39 7.93 -9.05 17.32
C VAL A 39 7.85 -7.54 17.47
N LYS A 40 6.64 -7.02 17.68
CA LYS A 40 6.38 -5.62 18.04
C LYS A 40 6.44 -5.50 19.55
N LEU A 41 7.42 -4.75 20.07
CA LEU A 41 7.57 -4.46 21.48
C LEU A 41 7.17 -3.02 21.76
N TYR A 42 6.34 -2.80 22.76
CA TYR A 42 5.97 -1.48 23.24
C TYR A 42 7.15 -0.86 24.02
N ARG A 43 7.36 0.46 23.85
CA ARG A 43 8.45 1.18 24.54
C ARG A 43 8.18 1.34 26.02
N GLU A 44 6.92 1.57 26.36
CA GLU A 44 6.44 1.61 27.73
C GLU A 44 5.57 0.40 28.01
N PRO A 45 5.53 -0.11 29.25
CA PRO A 45 4.66 -1.22 29.59
C PRO A 45 3.22 -0.93 29.18
N PRO A 46 2.64 -1.72 28.27
CA PRO A 46 1.28 -1.48 27.83
C PRO A 46 0.30 -1.78 28.97
N GLY A 47 -0.78 -1.01 29.01
CA GLY A 47 -1.82 -1.23 29.99
C GLY A 47 -2.55 -2.57 29.83
N PRO A 48 -3.30 -3.01 30.85
CA PRO A 48 -4.02 -4.30 30.83
C PRO A 48 -5.09 -4.36 29.70
N GLU A 49 -5.58 -3.23 29.24
CA GLU A 49 -6.51 -3.18 28.10
C GLU A 49 -5.84 -3.69 26.82
N GLN A 50 -4.60 -3.29 26.56
CA GLN A 50 -3.88 -3.71 25.35
C GLN A 50 -3.57 -5.21 25.37
N GLU A 51 -3.25 -5.76 26.55
CA GLU A 51 -3.08 -7.21 26.68
C GLU A 51 -4.39 -7.96 26.46
N ARG A 52 -5.51 -7.49 27.03
CA ARG A 52 -6.85 -8.09 26.79
C ARG A 52 -7.21 -8.04 25.31
N ARG A 53 -7.02 -6.87 24.65
CA ARG A 53 -7.24 -6.69 23.21
C ARG A 53 -6.51 -7.76 22.40
N LEU A 54 -5.20 -7.87 22.57
CA LEU A 54 -4.38 -8.83 21.81
C LEU A 54 -4.70 -10.28 22.16
N THR A 55 -4.97 -10.58 23.44
CA THR A 55 -5.44 -11.91 23.85
C THR A 55 -6.73 -12.28 23.14
N ARG A 56 -7.65 -11.29 23.00
CA ARG A 56 -8.90 -11.52 22.27
C ARG A 56 -8.65 -11.71 20.78
N MET A 57 -7.80 -10.88 20.16
CA MET A 57 -7.44 -11.01 18.74
C MET A 57 -6.86 -12.39 18.43
N LEU A 58 -6.04 -12.97 19.29
CA LEU A 58 -5.49 -14.32 19.10
C LEU A 58 -6.58 -15.42 19.03
N THR A 59 -7.73 -15.20 19.66
CA THR A 59 -8.85 -16.14 19.60
C THR A 59 -9.83 -15.86 18.48
N MET A 60 -9.73 -14.70 17.83
CA MET A 60 -10.54 -14.34 16.66
C MET A 60 -9.96 -15.02 15.41
N SER A 61 -10.84 -15.29 14.45
CA SER A 61 -10.45 -15.83 13.14
C SER A 61 -11.26 -15.09 12.05
N PRO A 62 -10.99 -13.79 11.86
CA PRO A 62 -11.69 -13.02 10.85
C PRO A 62 -11.53 -13.64 9.46
N LEU A 63 -12.55 -13.52 8.59
CA LEU A 63 -12.48 -14.02 7.22
C LEU A 63 -11.31 -13.39 6.45
N VAL A 64 -11.02 -12.14 6.75
CA VAL A 64 -9.91 -11.39 6.15
C VAL A 64 -8.52 -11.94 6.50
N THR A 65 -8.37 -12.75 7.55
CA THR A 65 -7.11 -13.44 7.88
C THR A 65 -6.98 -14.79 7.17
N ARG A 66 -8.06 -15.27 6.53
CA ARG A 66 -8.08 -16.54 5.81
C ARG A 66 -7.83 -16.26 4.33
N PRO A 67 -6.75 -16.78 3.74
CA PRO A 67 -6.54 -16.65 2.31
C PRO A 67 -7.72 -17.30 1.57
N THR A 68 -8.24 -16.61 0.56
CA THR A 68 -9.28 -17.14 -0.32
C THR A 68 -8.72 -18.24 -1.23
N ASP A 69 -7.40 -18.25 -1.40
CA ASP A 69 -6.62 -19.24 -2.13
C ASP A 69 -5.30 -19.45 -1.37
N ALA A 70 -4.80 -20.68 -1.32
CA ALA A 70 -3.52 -21.02 -0.67
C ALA A 70 -2.30 -20.29 -1.28
N SER A 71 -2.43 -19.78 -2.51
CA SER A 71 -1.40 -18.95 -3.18
C SER A 71 -1.43 -17.48 -2.77
N GLN A 72 -2.47 -17.02 -2.06
CA GLN A 72 -2.59 -15.62 -1.64
C GLN A 72 -1.93 -15.40 -0.28
N PRO A 73 -1.17 -14.30 -0.10
CA PRO A 73 -0.62 -13.95 1.20
C PRO A 73 -1.73 -13.59 2.18
N PRO A 74 -1.51 -13.79 3.50
CA PRO A 74 -2.42 -13.26 4.51
C PRO A 74 -2.44 -11.72 4.42
N GLU A 75 -3.62 -11.19 4.48
CA GLU A 75 -3.95 -9.81 4.14
C GLU A 75 -3.85 -8.86 5.34
N LEU A 76 -3.54 -9.39 6.55
CA LEU A 76 -3.33 -8.62 7.78
C LEU A 76 -2.04 -9.08 8.49
N ALA A 77 -1.30 -8.13 9.05
CA ALA A 77 -0.25 -8.39 10.03
C ALA A 77 -0.88 -8.71 11.40
N TRP A 78 -1.70 -9.77 11.44
CA TRP A 78 -2.47 -10.18 12.62
C TRP A 78 -1.59 -10.74 13.70
N PRO A 79 -1.88 -10.47 15.00
CA PRO A 79 -1.16 -11.10 16.12
C PRO A 79 -1.22 -12.63 16.05
N THR A 80 -0.08 -13.27 16.28
CA THR A 80 0.04 -14.74 16.31
C THR A 80 0.41 -15.31 17.68
N ALA A 81 1.08 -14.52 18.53
CA ALA A 81 1.42 -14.87 19.91
C ALA A 81 1.67 -13.60 20.73
N LEU A 82 1.44 -13.66 22.05
CA LEU A 82 1.88 -12.60 22.96
C LEU A 82 3.38 -12.74 23.24
N ALA A 83 4.09 -11.61 23.27
CA ALA A 83 5.49 -11.54 23.67
C ALA A 83 5.57 -11.17 25.16
N ARG A 84 6.23 -12.02 25.94
CA ARG A 84 6.42 -11.85 27.38
C ARG A 84 7.88 -11.79 27.76
N GLY A 85 8.19 -11.10 28.85
CA GLY A 85 9.52 -11.13 29.45
C GLY A 85 9.74 -12.36 30.33
N ALA A 86 10.95 -12.47 30.89
CA ALA A 86 11.35 -13.63 31.70
C ALA A 86 10.51 -13.84 32.99
N ARG A 87 9.87 -12.80 33.49
CA ARG A 87 8.99 -12.84 34.66
C ARG A 87 7.50 -12.96 34.30
N GLY A 88 7.19 -13.15 32.98
CA GLY A 88 5.83 -13.26 32.48
C GLY A 88 5.15 -11.93 32.17
N GLU A 89 5.85 -10.80 32.36
CA GLU A 89 5.34 -9.47 32.04
C GLU A 89 5.02 -9.34 30.54
N PHE A 90 3.89 -8.71 30.19
CA PHE A 90 3.47 -8.49 28.83
C PHE A 90 4.30 -7.36 28.21
N LEU A 91 4.96 -7.63 27.06
CA LEU A 91 5.86 -6.69 26.36
C LEU A 91 5.34 -6.30 24.97
N GLY A 92 4.54 -7.15 24.34
CA GLY A 92 4.09 -6.95 22.97
C GLY A 92 3.56 -8.23 22.33
N TYR A 93 3.73 -8.37 21.01
CA TYR A 93 3.20 -9.52 20.29
C TYR A 93 4.04 -9.87 19.06
N ALA A 94 3.95 -11.13 18.65
CA ALA A 94 4.49 -11.62 17.40
C ALA A 94 3.45 -11.53 16.28
N MET A 95 3.94 -11.33 15.05
CA MET A 95 3.14 -11.33 13.83
C MET A 95 4.02 -11.78 12.65
N ARG A 96 3.37 -12.13 11.52
CA ARG A 96 4.10 -12.38 10.28
C ARG A 96 4.86 -11.13 9.83
N ARG A 97 6.05 -11.33 9.28
CA ARG A 97 6.87 -10.25 8.72
C ARG A 97 6.36 -9.84 7.35
N PHE A 98 6.12 -8.54 7.19
CA PHE A 98 5.86 -7.88 5.92
C PHE A 98 6.85 -6.72 5.76
N GLY A 99 7.44 -6.57 4.59
CA GLY A 99 8.40 -5.50 4.33
C GLY A 99 9.32 -5.83 3.16
N GLU A 100 10.26 -4.93 2.90
CA GLU A 100 11.22 -5.07 1.82
C GLU A 100 12.05 -6.37 1.96
N PRO A 101 12.40 -7.01 0.85
CA PRO A 101 12.14 -6.59 -0.54
C PRO A 101 10.78 -7.06 -1.11
N GLN A 102 10.01 -7.91 -0.41
CA GLN A 102 8.79 -8.54 -0.92
C GLN A 102 7.57 -7.58 -0.91
N HIS A 103 7.55 -6.65 0.03
CA HIS A 103 6.45 -5.69 0.22
C HIS A 103 6.99 -4.29 0.37
N VAL A 104 6.26 -3.31 -0.16
CA VAL A 104 6.59 -1.89 -0.05
C VAL A 104 5.40 -1.12 0.50
N GLN A 105 5.64 -0.06 1.25
CA GLN A 105 4.55 0.79 1.73
C GLN A 105 3.78 1.42 0.57
N LEU A 106 2.46 1.53 0.70
CA LEU A 106 1.56 2.07 -0.32
C LEU A 106 1.96 3.49 -0.76
N ILE A 107 2.49 4.30 0.15
CA ILE A 107 3.00 5.64 -0.15
C ILE A 107 4.09 5.62 -1.24
N GLY A 108 4.86 4.54 -1.34
CA GLY A 108 5.86 4.36 -2.40
C GLY A 108 5.26 4.32 -3.81
N LEU A 109 3.96 4.00 -3.94
CA LEU A 109 3.26 4.02 -5.24
C LEU A 109 2.85 5.42 -5.68
N PHE A 110 2.89 6.42 -4.81
CA PHE A 110 2.44 7.78 -5.12
C PHE A 110 3.45 8.58 -5.95
N THR A 111 4.69 8.14 -6.02
CA THR A 111 5.71 8.82 -6.82
C THR A 111 6.27 7.94 -7.93
N ARG A 112 6.53 8.53 -9.10
CA ARG A 112 7.13 7.83 -10.23
C ARG A 112 8.46 7.17 -9.87
N ALA A 113 9.33 7.90 -9.18
CA ALA A 113 10.67 7.41 -8.85
C ALA A 113 10.61 6.13 -8.01
N GLN A 114 9.75 6.09 -7.00
CA GLN A 114 9.56 4.91 -6.15
C GLN A 114 8.91 3.77 -6.93
N ARG A 115 7.84 4.03 -7.69
CA ARG A 115 7.21 2.98 -8.51
C ARG A 115 8.20 2.31 -9.46
N LEU A 116 9.00 3.09 -10.19
CA LEU A 116 9.99 2.54 -11.12
C LEU A 116 11.12 1.79 -10.42
N LYS A 117 11.51 2.22 -9.21
CA LYS A 117 12.50 1.52 -8.40
C LYS A 117 11.98 0.17 -7.91
N LEU A 118 10.73 0.11 -7.45
CA LEU A 118 10.16 -1.03 -6.75
C LEU A 118 9.53 -2.08 -7.69
N PHE A 119 8.90 -1.63 -8.78
CA PHE A 119 8.10 -2.48 -9.67
C PHE A 119 8.59 -2.48 -11.12
N ALA A 120 9.63 -1.69 -11.45
CA ALA A 120 10.15 -1.53 -12.80
C ALA A 120 9.03 -1.20 -13.81
N ASP A 121 8.94 -1.98 -14.90
CA ASP A 121 8.00 -1.72 -15.98
C ASP A 121 6.56 -2.27 -15.74
N ARG A 122 6.29 -2.77 -14.52
CA ARG A 122 4.96 -3.30 -14.17
C ARG A 122 4.04 -2.28 -13.51
N ALA A 123 4.56 -1.16 -12.99
CA ALA A 123 3.79 -0.17 -12.26
C ALA A 123 3.14 0.88 -13.17
N ASP A 124 2.40 0.42 -14.17
CA ASP A 124 1.53 1.24 -14.99
C ASP A 124 0.21 1.60 -14.27
N TRP A 125 -0.68 2.34 -14.91
CA TRP A 125 -1.95 2.70 -14.32
C TRP A 125 -2.87 1.49 -14.07
N ARG A 126 -2.76 0.41 -14.85
CA ARG A 126 -3.53 -0.85 -14.62
C ARG A 126 -3.15 -1.47 -13.29
N PHE A 127 -1.85 -1.47 -12.97
CA PHE A 127 -1.36 -1.95 -11.67
C PHE A 127 -1.94 -1.11 -10.53
N LEU A 128 -1.97 0.23 -10.66
CA LEU A 128 -2.55 1.10 -9.63
C LEU A 128 -4.05 0.87 -9.44
N VAL A 129 -4.80 0.65 -10.53
CA VAL A 129 -6.23 0.25 -10.47
C VAL A 129 -6.38 -1.09 -9.75
N GLY A 130 -5.50 -2.06 -10.01
CA GLY A 130 -5.48 -3.35 -9.34
C GLY A 130 -5.22 -3.24 -7.84
N VAL A 131 -4.25 -2.41 -7.42
CA VAL A 131 -3.98 -2.12 -6.00
C VAL A 131 -5.17 -1.42 -5.34
N ALA A 132 -5.80 -0.45 -6.01
CA ALA A 132 -6.99 0.23 -5.51
C ALA A 132 -8.17 -0.75 -5.32
N TRP A 133 -8.33 -1.70 -6.25
CA TRP A 133 -9.33 -2.76 -6.15
C TRP A 133 -9.06 -3.65 -4.93
N ASN A 134 -7.83 -4.13 -4.75
CA ASN A 134 -7.44 -4.93 -3.58
C ASN A 134 -7.66 -4.18 -2.26
N LEU A 135 -7.36 -2.87 -2.24
CA LEU A 135 -7.58 -2.03 -1.07
C LEU A 135 -9.06 -1.92 -0.70
N ALA A 136 -9.93 -1.68 -1.70
CA ALA A 136 -11.38 -1.64 -1.49
C ALA A 136 -11.94 -3.01 -1.08
N PHE A 137 -11.45 -4.10 -1.70
CA PHE A 137 -11.83 -5.47 -1.36
C PHE A 137 -11.51 -5.80 0.10
N MET A 138 -10.30 -5.48 0.54
CA MET A 138 -9.85 -5.72 1.91
C MET A 138 -10.66 -4.90 2.91
N THR A 139 -10.91 -3.62 2.62
CA THR A 139 -11.74 -2.76 3.48
C THR A 139 -13.15 -3.32 3.61
N ALA A 140 -13.77 -3.74 2.51
CA ALA A 140 -15.10 -4.35 2.53
C ALA A 140 -15.13 -5.64 3.39
N ARG A 141 -14.10 -6.48 3.29
CA ARG A 141 -13.99 -7.69 4.11
C ARG A 141 -13.83 -7.40 5.60
N MET A 142 -12.99 -6.41 5.95
CA MET A 142 -12.84 -5.99 7.34
C MET A 142 -14.16 -5.46 7.91
N HIS A 143 -14.86 -4.63 7.16
CA HIS A 143 -16.17 -4.13 7.56
C HIS A 143 -17.22 -5.25 7.69
N TYR A 144 -17.16 -6.27 6.82
CA TYR A 144 -18.02 -7.45 6.95
C TYR A 144 -17.76 -8.21 8.27
N ASP A 145 -16.50 -8.33 8.69
CA ASP A 145 -16.09 -8.94 9.96
C ASP A 145 -16.30 -8.01 11.18
N ASN A 146 -16.95 -6.84 11.01
CA ASN A 146 -17.11 -5.80 12.02
C ASN A 146 -15.78 -5.25 12.60
N LEU A 147 -14.74 -5.25 11.79
CA LEU A 147 -13.46 -4.62 12.10
C LEU A 147 -13.41 -3.23 11.46
N VAL A 148 -12.93 -2.25 12.22
CA VAL A 148 -12.71 -0.88 11.74
C VAL A 148 -11.21 -0.59 11.80
N ILE A 149 -10.62 -0.20 10.65
CA ILE A 149 -9.18 0.01 10.51
C ILE A 149 -8.70 1.16 11.41
N GLY A 150 -9.40 2.28 11.37
CA GLY A 150 -9.24 3.44 12.24
C GLY A 150 -8.03 4.31 11.92
N ASP A 151 -6.79 3.80 11.94
CA ASP A 151 -5.60 4.51 11.44
C ASP A 151 -5.25 4.09 10.01
N PHE A 152 -6.19 4.36 9.12
CA PHE A 152 -6.10 3.97 7.72
C PHE A 152 -5.29 4.98 6.91
N SER A 153 -4.02 4.69 6.71
CA SER A 153 -3.08 5.57 6.00
C SER A 153 -2.19 4.79 5.02
N SER A 154 -1.55 5.51 4.11
CA SER A 154 -0.64 4.91 3.12
C SER A 154 0.65 4.32 3.71
N SER A 155 0.98 4.64 4.96
CA SER A 155 2.13 4.07 5.70
C SER A 155 1.78 2.78 6.44
N ASN A 156 0.48 2.52 6.69
CA ASN A 156 -0.01 1.33 7.39
C ASN A 156 -0.52 0.25 6.43
N VAL A 157 -0.30 0.43 5.14
CA VAL A 157 -0.57 -0.56 4.10
C VAL A 157 0.70 -0.86 3.35
N VAL A 158 0.98 -2.14 3.10
CA VAL A 158 2.05 -2.59 2.21
C VAL A 158 1.48 -3.32 1.01
N VAL A 159 2.23 -3.29 -0.08
CA VAL A 159 1.84 -3.85 -1.37
C VAL A 159 2.94 -4.79 -1.86
N ASP A 160 2.56 -5.97 -2.32
CA ASP A 160 3.48 -6.92 -2.94
C ASP A 160 3.66 -6.67 -4.46
N ALA A 161 4.52 -7.47 -5.08
CA ALA A 161 4.81 -7.38 -6.51
C ALA A 161 3.61 -7.68 -7.44
N ASN A 162 2.54 -8.28 -6.92
CA ASN A 162 1.31 -8.63 -7.64
C ASN A 162 0.19 -7.60 -7.41
N GLY A 163 0.42 -6.63 -6.51
CA GLY A 163 -0.56 -5.62 -6.14
C GLY A 163 -1.48 -6.04 -4.99
N PHE A 164 -1.23 -7.18 -4.35
CA PHE A 164 -1.94 -7.54 -3.12
C PHE A 164 -1.55 -6.62 -1.98
N VAL A 165 -2.54 -6.25 -1.17
CA VAL A 165 -2.34 -5.34 -0.04
C VAL A 165 -2.40 -6.09 1.28
N THR A 166 -1.58 -5.66 2.23
CA THR A 166 -1.59 -6.14 3.60
C THR A 166 -1.66 -4.94 4.55
N PHE A 167 -2.59 -4.98 5.50
CA PHE A 167 -2.67 -3.97 6.55
C PHE A 167 -1.71 -4.28 7.69
N LEU A 168 -0.95 -3.28 8.09
CA LEU A 168 -0.04 -3.31 9.23
C LEU A 168 -0.74 -2.72 10.47
N ASP A 169 -0.05 -2.78 11.62
CA ASP A 169 -0.46 -2.17 12.89
C ASP A 169 -1.89 -2.58 13.34
N CYS A 170 -2.21 -3.88 13.15
CA CYS A 170 -3.52 -4.46 13.45
C CYS A 170 -3.91 -4.36 14.92
N ASP A 171 -2.97 -4.16 15.84
CA ASP A 171 -3.22 -3.95 17.28
C ASP A 171 -3.96 -2.63 17.59
N SER A 172 -4.13 -1.75 16.60
CA SER A 172 -4.93 -0.53 16.71
C SER A 172 -6.34 -0.64 16.10
N ILE A 173 -6.67 -1.72 15.41
CA ILE A 173 -8.00 -1.95 14.79
C ILE A 173 -9.10 -1.88 15.85
N ALA A 174 -10.18 -1.13 15.58
CA ALA A 174 -11.32 -1.09 16.48
C ALA A 174 -12.29 -2.24 16.19
N PHE A 175 -12.79 -2.87 17.25
CA PHE A 175 -13.79 -3.93 17.16
C PHE A 175 -14.55 -4.10 18.46
N ASN A 176 -15.75 -4.68 18.38
CA ASN A 176 -16.46 -5.19 19.55
C ASN A 176 -16.13 -6.68 19.73
N ASP A 177 -15.77 -7.07 20.94
CA ASP A 177 -15.59 -8.48 21.27
C ASP A 177 -16.94 -9.20 21.08
N PRO A 178 -17.04 -10.17 20.16
CA PRO A 178 -18.30 -10.86 19.92
C PRO A 178 -18.80 -11.72 21.08
N VAL A 179 -17.96 -11.98 22.10
CA VAL A 179 -18.33 -12.78 23.26
C VAL A 179 -18.73 -11.92 24.46
N THR A 180 -17.96 -10.88 24.74
CA THR A 180 -18.17 -10.03 25.93
C THR A 180 -18.93 -8.74 25.62
N GLY A 181 -18.95 -8.32 24.33
CA GLY A 181 -19.45 -7.02 23.90
C GLY A 181 -18.52 -5.86 24.24
N GLU A 182 -17.33 -6.11 24.83
CA GLU A 182 -16.34 -5.07 25.14
C GLU A 182 -15.88 -4.38 23.83
N LEU A 183 -15.94 -3.05 23.84
CA LEU A 183 -15.42 -2.24 22.73
C LEU A 183 -13.93 -2.01 22.90
N PHE A 184 -13.15 -2.38 21.91
CA PHE A 184 -11.74 -2.02 21.77
C PHE A 184 -11.60 -0.91 20.72
N PRO A 185 -11.50 0.38 21.14
CA PRO A 185 -11.48 1.51 20.20
C PRO A 185 -10.12 1.68 19.55
N CYS A 186 -10.09 2.23 18.33
CA CYS A 186 -8.86 2.79 17.75
C CYS A 186 -8.69 4.23 18.22
N LEU A 187 -7.60 4.51 18.92
CA LEU A 187 -7.29 5.87 19.41
C LEU A 187 -6.40 6.66 18.45
N MET A 188 -5.65 5.97 17.60
CA MET A 188 -4.69 6.57 16.67
C MET A 188 -5.37 6.97 15.36
N HIS A 189 -4.82 8.00 14.71
CA HIS A 189 -5.20 8.39 13.36
C HIS A 189 -4.10 9.23 12.70
N THR A 190 -4.00 9.13 11.38
CA THR A 190 -3.14 9.96 10.54
C THR A 190 -3.97 11.09 9.96
N THR A 191 -3.66 12.34 10.30
CA THR A 191 -4.51 13.51 10.04
C THR A 191 -4.88 13.73 8.58
N ASP A 192 -3.96 13.47 7.64
CA ASP A 192 -4.18 13.68 6.22
C ASP A 192 -5.20 12.68 5.60
N TYR A 193 -5.49 11.58 6.31
CA TYR A 193 -6.47 10.57 5.89
C TYR A 193 -7.73 10.57 6.75
N SER A 194 -7.77 11.45 7.76
CA SER A 194 -8.84 11.47 8.75
C SER A 194 -9.98 12.39 8.33
N SER A 195 -11.19 11.88 8.43
CA SER A 195 -12.41 12.69 8.25
C SER A 195 -12.53 13.78 9.33
N PRO A 196 -13.30 14.86 9.09
CA PRO A 196 -13.43 15.97 10.05
C PRO A 196 -13.86 15.55 11.46
N GLU A 197 -14.83 14.64 11.58
CA GLU A 197 -15.28 14.14 12.87
C GLU A 197 -14.18 13.35 13.60
N ARG A 198 -13.34 12.64 12.84
CA ARG A 198 -12.20 11.92 13.42
C ARG A 198 -11.11 12.88 13.88
N GLN A 199 -10.83 13.94 13.11
CA GLN A 199 -9.91 15.00 13.50
C GLN A 199 -10.38 15.78 14.75
N ALA A 200 -11.70 15.85 14.94
CA ALA A 200 -12.33 16.45 16.13
C ALA A 200 -12.35 15.51 17.35
N GLY A 201 -11.70 14.33 17.28
CA GLY A 201 -11.63 13.37 18.39
C GLY A 201 -12.78 12.37 18.45
N GLY A 202 -13.63 12.32 17.43
CA GLY A 202 -14.69 11.31 17.33
C GLY A 202 -14.14 9.88 17.20
N PRO A 203 -14.96 8.83 17.43
CA PRO A 203 -14.53 7.44 17.36
C PRO A 203 -14.21 7.02 15.92
N ALA A 204 -13.35 6.02 15.79
CA ALA A 204 -13.19 5.31 14.53
C ALA A 204 -14.46 4.50 14.21
N THR A 205 -14.95 4.62 12.99
CA THR A 205 -16.15 3.95 12.49
C THR A 205 -15.92 3.47 11.05
N ARG A 206 -16.81 2.65 10.51
CA ARG A 206 -16.77 2.29 9.08
C ARG A 206 -16.75 3.54 8.19
N ALA A 207 -17.55 4.54 8.53
CA ALA A 207 -17.63 5.77 7.75
C ALA A 207 -16.32 6.58 7.78
N THR A 208 -15.52 6.53 8.86
CA THR A 208 -14.19 7.14 8.89
C THR A 208 -13.19 6.39 8.01
N ASP A 209 -13.29 5.05 7.94
CA ASP A 209 -12.48 4.24 7.00
C ASP A 209 -12.88 4.49 5.55
N GLU A 210 -14.17 4.66 5.26
CA GLU A 210 -14.69 4.97 3.92
C GLU A 210 -14.15 6.31 3.40
N PHE A 211 -13.99 7.31 4.27
CA PHE A 211 -13.32 8.56 3.92
C PHE A 211 -11.84 8.33 3.57
N ALA A 212 -11.11 7.62 4.43
CA ALA A 212 -9.70 7.31 4.19
C ALA A 212 -9.49 6.45 2.93
N LEU A 213 -10.34 5.44 2.70
CA LEU A 213 -10.35 4.64 1.48
C LEU A 213 -10.50 5.51 0.23
N ALA A 214 -11.46 6.45 0.24
CA ALA A 214 -11.67 7.36 -0.88
C ALA A 214 -10.41 8.19 -1.18
N VAL A 215 -9.73 8.72 -0.15
CA VAL A 215 -8.48 9.46 -0.30
C VAL A 215 -7.38 8.58 -0.91
N LEU A 216 -7.19 7.37 -0.39
CA LEU A 216 -6.16 6.45 -0.85
C LEU A 216 -6.39 5.96 -2.28
N VAL A 217 -7.64 5.61 -2.63
CA VAL A 217 -8.02 5.23 -4.00
C VAL A 217 -7.79 6.40 -4.95
N TYR A 218 -8.20 7.61 -4.58
CA TYR A 218 -7.95 8.79 -5.39
C TYR A 218 -6.46 9.04 -5.63
N GLN A 219 -5.64 8.95 -4.58
CA GLN A 219 -4.18 9.10 -4.69
C GLN A 219 -3.55 8.04 -5.59
N LEU A 220 -3.97 6.78 -5.51
CA LEU A 220 -3.51 5.73 -6.40
C LEU A 220 -3.83 6.06 -7.86
N LEU A 221 -5.07 6.41 -8.16
CA LEU A 221 -5.55 6.65 -9.53
C LEU A 221 -5.01 7.95 -10.16
N THR A 222 -4.58 8.91 -9.32
CA THR A 222 -3.96 10.17 -9.73
C THR A 222 -2.46 10.22 -9.50
N ALA A 223 -1.83 9.05 -9.30
CA ALA A 223 -0.38 8.91 -9.10
C ALA A 223 0.17 9.80 -7.97
N GLY A 224 -0.58 9.92 -6.87
CA GLY A 224 -0.17 10.54 -5.62
C GLY A 224 -0.80 11.90 -5.30
N ASN A 225 -1.66 12.44 -6.14
CA ASN A 225 -2.30 13.72 -5.80
C ASN A 225 -3.32 13.55 -4.69
N HIS A 226 -3.18 14.34 -3.62
CA HIS A 226 -4.14 14.34 -2.53
C HIS A 226 -5.37 15.16 -2.90
N PRO A 227 -6.63 14.68 -2.70
CA PRO A 227 -7.84 15.38 -3.15
C PRO A 227 -8.08 16.73 -2.46
N PHE A 228 -7.45 16.96 -1.31
CA PHE A 228 -7.45 18.20 -0.56
C PHE A 228 -6.10 18.94 -0.64
N GLY A 229 -5.29 18.65 -1.66
CA GLY A 229 -4.05 19.39 -1.92
C GLY A 229 -4.33 20.78 -2.49
N GLY A 230 -3.36 21.70 -2.30
CA GLY A 230 -3.46 23.07 -2.78
C GLY A 230 -3.74 24.09 -1.68
N VAL A 231 -3.83 25.37 -2.06
CA VAL A 231 -4.02 26.49 -1.14
C VAL A 231 -5.38 27.13 -1.41
N PRO A 232 -6.28 27.23 -0.41
CA PRO A 232 -7.55 27.95 -0.57
C PRO A 232 -7.30 29.42 -0.91
N HIS A 233 -8.12 30.00 -1.81
CA HIS A 233 -7.97 31.40 -2.23
C HIS A 233 -8.20 32.41 -1.09
N ASP A 234 -8.97 32.04 -0.09
CA ASP A 234 -9.29 32.84 1.10
C ASP A 234 -8.35 32.57 2.28
N SER A 235 -7.32 31.74 2.10
CA SER A 235 -6.33 31.47 3.14
C SER A 235 -5.29 32.59 3.21
N ALA A 236 -5.09 33.15 4.38
CA ALA A 236 -4.06 34.18 4.63
C ALA A 236 -2.65 33.58 4.85
N SER A 237 -2.52 32.25 4.94
CA SER A 237 -1.29 31.52 5.21
C SER A 237 -1.27 30.19 4.47
N GLU A 238 -0.12 29.48 4.50
CA GLU A 238 -0.04 28.11 4.03
C GLU A 238 -1.06 27.23 4.77
N SER A 239 -1.92 26.56 4.00
CA SER A 239 -2.92 25.64 4.52
C SER A 239 -2.43 24.22 4.40
N THR A 240 -2.58 23.43 5.46
CA THR A 240 -2.25 22.01 5.45
C THR A 240 -3.39 21.18 4.84
N VAL A 241 -3.12 19.94 4.45
CA VAL A 241 -4.15 18.98 4.01
C VAL A 241 -5.23 18.82 5.09
N LYS A 242 -4.82 18.73 6.36
CA LYS A 242 -5.73 18.67 7.51
C LYS A 242 -6.71 19.86 7.53
N ASP A 243 -6.20 21.08 7.36
CA ASP A 243 -7.01 22.28 7.37
C ASP A 243 -7.98 22.31 6.19
N ASN A 244 -7.52 21.89 5.01
CA ASN A 244 -8.33 21.80 3.80
C ASN A 244 -9.46 20.78 3.95
N ILE A 245 -9.21 19.64 4.61
CA ILE A 245 -10.25 18.65 4.94
C ILE A 245 -11.31 19.30 5.85
N ALA A 246 -10.88 19.94 6.95
CA ALA A 246 -11.78 20.57 7.89
C ALA A 246 -12.62 21.71 7.24
N ALA A 247 -12.01 22.46 6.29
CA ALA A 247 -12.66 23.53 5.54
C ALA A 247 -13.46 23.04 4.29
N SER A 248 -13.48 21.73 4.00
CA SER A 248 -14.08 21.17 2.79
C SER A 248 -13.55 21.74 1.48
N CYS A 249 -12.26 22.09 1.46
CA CYS A 249 -11.56 22.69 0.31
C CYS A 249 -10.93 21.60 -0.57
N SER A 250 -11.76 20.80 -1.24
CA SER A 250 -11.32 19.82 -2.22
C SER A 250 -11.36 20.39 -3.65
N TYR A 251 -10.25 20.39 -4.37
CA TYR A 251 -10.21 20.79 -5.78
C TYR A 251 -10.98 19.82 -6.71
N VAL A 252 -11.27 18.61 -6.25
CA VAL A 252 -12.08 17.62 -6.99
C VAL A 252 -13.53 18.04 -7.10
N VAL A 253 -14.01 18.79 -6.09
CA VAL A 253 -15.42 19.21 -5.95
C VAL A 253 -15.57 20.71 -6.21
N ARG A 254 -14.62 21.51 -5.72
CA ARG A 254 -14.67 22.99 -5.78
C ARG A 254 -13.32 23.55 -6.27
N PRO A 255 -12.94 23.26 -7.54
CA PRO A 255 -11.65 23.72 -8.07
C PRO A 255 -11.51 25.24 -8.05
N GLU A 256 -12.63 25.96 -8.12
CA GLU A 256 -12.68 27.43 -8.08
C GLU A 256 -12.31 28.02 -6.72
N ARG A 257 -12.25 27.23 -5.66
CA ARG A 257 -11.88 27.68 -4.31
C ARG A 257 -10.41 27.45 -3.97
N VAL A 258 -9.67 26.76 -4.80
CA VAL A 258 -8.33 26.27 -4.47
C VAL A 258 -7.33 26.64 -5.56
N VAL A 259 -6.20 27.22 -5.18
CA VAL A 259 -5.02 27.31 -6.05
C VAL A 259 -4.43 25.92 -6.19
N ILE A 260 -4.71 25.28 -7.32
CA ILE A 260 -4.31 23.91 -7.60
C ILE A 260 -2.80 23.87 -7.89
N PRO A 261 -1.99 23.03 -7.21
CA PRO A 261 -0.57 22.93 -7.45
C PRO A 261 -0.24 22.62 -8.91
N ARG A 262 0.78 23.28 -9.45
CA ARG A 262 1.23 23.03 -10.83
C ARG A 262 1.62 21.56 -10.99
N GLY A 263 1.05 20.93 -12.00
CA GLY A 263 1.30 19.52 -12.29
C GLY A 263 0.35 18.54 -11.59
N THR A 264 -0.67 19.03 -10.89
CA THR A 264 -1.78 18.17 -10.42
C THR A 264 -2.47 17.52 -11.60
N ILE A 265 -2.81 16.25 -11.47
CA ILE A 265 -3.53 15.49 -12.47
C ILE A 265 -5.01 15.91 -12.42
N ASP A 266 -5.57 16.20 -13.61
CA ASP A 266 -6.99 16.55 -13.70
C ASP A 266 -7.87 15.38 -13.24
N PRO A 267 -8.86 15.62 -12.35
CA PRO A 267 -9.76 14.57 -11.87
C PRO A 267 -10.52 13.81 -12.96
N SER A 268 -10.69 14.39 -14.15
CA SER A 268 -11.33 13.72 -15.29
C SER A 268 -10.55 12.53 -15.84
N VAL A 269 -9.33 12.30 -15.39
CA VAL A 269 -8.58 11.06 -15.66
C VAL A 269 -9.29 9.84 -15.06
N LEU A 270 -10.04 10.02 -13.99
CA LEU A 270 -10.85 8.98 -13.39
C LEU A 270 -12.08 8.68 -14.26
N PRO A 271 -12.43 7.40 -14.45
CA PRO A 271 -13.70 7.00 -15.03
C PRO A 271 -14.89 7.68 -14.33
N PRO A 272 -15.97 8.00 -15.08
CA PRO A 272 -17.08 8.78 -14.56
C PRO A 272 -17.70 8.22 -13.27
N GLU A 273 -17.83 6.90 -13.12
CA GLU A 273 -18.36 6.26 -11.91
C GLU A 273 -17.40 6.47 -10.72
N LEU A 274 -16.09 6.28 -10.91
CA LEU A 274 -15.08 6.51 -9.86
C LEU A 274 -14.98 7.99 -9.47
N LEU A 275 -15.09 8.90 -10.45
CA LEU A 275 -15.10 10.33 -10.19
C LEU A 275 -16.36 10.75 -9.41
N ALA A 276 -17.51 10.13 -9.69
CA ALA A 276 -18.74 10.38 -8.94
C ALA A 276 -18.61 9.94 -7.47
N LEU A 277 -18.01 8.76 -7.21
CA LEU A 277 -17.73 8.30 -5.86
C LEU A 277 -16.77 9.26 -5.13
N ALA A 278 -15.70 9.71 -5.81
CA ALA A 278 -14.75 10.69 -5.26
C ALA A 278 -15.46 12.01 -4.89
N ARG A 279 -16.32 12.53 -5.77
CA ARG A 279 -17.09 13.75 -5.52
C ARG A 279 -18.07 13.60 -4.38
N SER A 280 -18.71 12.44 -4.22
CA SER A 280 -19.56 12.14 -3.07
C SER A 280 -18.77 12.15 -1.76
N ALA A 281 -17.62 11.47 -1.73
CA ALA A 281 -16.78 11.39 -0.54
C ALA A 281 -16.18 12.75 -0.13
N PHE A 282 -15.70 13.55 -1.10
CA PHE A 282 -15.00 14.83 -0.86
C PHE A 282 -15.90 16.06 -0.90
N GLY A 283 -17.18 15.89 -1.24
CA GLY A 283 -18.22 16.90 -1.20
C GLY A 283 -19.15 16.71 0.00
N PRO A 284 -20.35 16.17 -0.18
CA PRO A 284 -21.29 15.98 0.92
C PRO A 284 -20.72 15.06 2.01
N GLY A 285 -19.97 14.04 1.65
CA GLY A 285 -19.36 13.07 2.57
C GLY A 285 -18.35 13.64 3.55
N VAL A 286 -17.87 14.89 3.36
CA VAL A 286 -17.01 15.55 4.35
C VAL A 286 -17.78 15.82 5.63
N HIS A 287 -19.02 16.28 5.54
CA HIS A 287 -19.84 16.67 6.68
C HIS A 287 -20.93 15.64 7.04
N ASP A 288 -21.35 14.83 6.10
CA ASP A 288 -22.35 13.78 6.30
C ASP A 288 -21.74 12.40 6.03
N PRO A 289 -21.34 11.69 7.09
CA PRO A 289 -20.77 10.33 6.96
C PRO A 289 -21.68 9.35 6.23
N ALA A 290 -23.01 9.52 6.28
CA ALA A 290 -23.96 8.61 5.63
C ALA A 290 -23.95 8.71 4.09
N THR A 291 -23.41 9.79 3.54
CA THR A 291 -23.27 10.00 2.08
C THR A 291 -21.95 9.49 1.51
N ARG A 292 -21.03 9.00 2.36
CA ARG A 292 -19.77 8.42 1.91
C ARG A 292 -20.02 7.11 1.18
N PRO A 293 -19.40 6.91 0.01
CA PRO A 293 -19.52 5.66 -0.69
C PRO A 293 -18.90 4.52 0.13
N PRO A 294 -19.61 3.42 0.39
CA PRO A 294 -19.07 2.27 1.09
C PRO A 294 -17.99 1.57 0.24
N ALA A 295 -17.13 0.79 0.89
CA ALA A 295 -16.02 0.10 0.23
C ALA A 295 -16.49 -0.77 -0.95
N GLU A 296 -17.67 -1.39 -0.84
CA GLU A 296 -18.28 -2.21 -1.90
C GLU A 296 -18.64 -1.40 -3.15
N ALA A 297 -18.96 -0.11 -3.01
CA ALA A 297 -19.23 0.75 -4.16
C ALA A 297 -17.94 1.00 -4.96
N TRP A 298 -16.84 1.30 -4.26
CA TRP A 298 -15.53 1.43 -4.87
C TRP A 298 -15.08 0.12 -5.52
N LEU A 299 -15.27 -1.01 -4.82
CA LEU A 299 -14.92 -2.34 -5.31
C LEU A 299 -15.59 -2.64 -6.65
N ARG A 300 -16.92 -2.42 -6.75
CA ARG A 300 -17.68 -2.66 -7.99
C ARG A 300 -17.24 -1.75 -9.13
N ALA A 301 -17.02 -0.46 -8.86
CA ALA A 301 -16.60 0.48 -9.89
C ALA A 301 -15.19 0.19 -10.40
N LEU A 302 -14.26 -0.17 -9.51
CA LEU A 302 -12.90 -0.57 -9.85
C LEU A 302 -12.86 -1.89 -10.61
N ASP A 303 -13.73 -2.85 -10.28
CA ASP A 303 -13.81 -4.13 -10.99
C ASP A 303 -14.21 -3.95 -12.46
N LYS A 304 -15.20 -3.08 -12.72
CA LYS A 304 -15.56 -2.69 -14.10
C LYS A 304 -14.39 -2.06 -14.83
N GLU A 305 -13.70 -1.13 -14.17
CA GLU A 305 -12.59 -0.40 -14.80
C GLU A 305 -11.41 -1.32 -15.13
N ARG A 306 -11.05 -2.28 -14.29
CA ARG A 306 -9.99 -3.26 -14.57
C ARG A 306 -10.17 -3.98 -15.90
N ALA A 307 -11.42 -4.27 -16.28
CA ALA A 307 -11.75 -4.92 -17.54
C ALA A 307 -11.69 -3.99 -18.76
N LEU A 308 -11.75 -2.66 -18.55
CA LEU A 308 -11.90 -1.65 -19.60
C LEU A 308 -10.64 -0.83 -19.86
N VAL A 309 -9.58 -1.01 -19.08
CA VAL A 309 -8.32 -0.24 -19.22
C VAL A 309 -7.72 -0.41 -20.60
N ARG A 310 -7.34 0.70 -21.23
CA ARG A 310 -6.69 0.75 -22.54
C ARG A 310 -5.20 1.02 -22.39
N VAL A 311 -4.40 0.41 -23.28
CA VAL A 311 -2.95 0.65 -23.36
C VAL A 311 -2.69 1.74 -24.40
N CYS A 312 -1.79 2.66 -24.07
CA CYS A 312 -1.38 3.71 -25.01
C CYS A 312 -0.50 3.12 -26.12
N PRO A 313 -0.82 3.38 -27.39
CA PRO A 313 -0.02 2.87 -28.51
C PRO A 313 1.38 3.51 -28.58
N SER A 314 1.56 4.69 -27.99
CA SER A 314 2.81 5.46 -28.11
C SER A 314 3.79 5.20 -26.95
N ARG A 315 3.31 4.71 -25.80
CA ARG A 315 4.16 4.51 -24.60
C ARG A 315 3.69 3.29 -23.79
N PRO A 316 4.55 2.29 -23.57
CA PRO A 316 4.14 0.98 -23.03
C PRO A 316 3.65 1.05 -21.58
N LEU A 317 4.15 1.99 -20.76
CA LEU A 317 3.73 2.16 -19.37
C LEU A 317 2.53 3.11 -19.21
N HIS A 318 1.97 3.63 -20.32
CA HIS A 318 0.75 4.40 -20.25
C HIS A 318 -0.45 3.48 -20.47
N ALA A 319 -1.29 3.38 -19.44
CA ALA A 319 -2.62 2.79 -19.50
C ALA A 319 -3.63 3.79 -18.94
N PHE A 320 -4.87 3.77 -19.41
CA PHE A 320 -5.88 4.75 -19.04
C PHE A 320 -7.30 4.22 -19.26
N GLY A 321 -8.29 4.84 -18.63
CA GLY A 321 -9.68 4.44 -18.71
C GLY A 321 -10.26 4.59 -20.11
N SER A 322 -11.12 3.65 -20.49
CA SER A 322 -11.73 3.57 -21.82
C SER A 322 -12.65 4.75 -22.17
N HIS A 323 -13.09 5.52 -21.18
CA HIS A 323 -13.91 6.73 -21.35
C HIS A 323 -13.13 7.87 -22.05
N LEU A 324 -11.80 7.82 -22.05
CA LEU A 324 -10.94 8.82 -22.70
C LEU A 324 -10.65 8.42 -24.14
N THR A 325 -10.72 9.37 -25.06
CA THR A 325 -10.40 9.16 -26.49
C THR A 325 -8.89 9.19 -26.77
N ALA A 326 -8.11 9.86 -25.91
CA ALA A 326 -6.67 10.00 -26.03
C ALA A 326 -5.98 9.73 -24.70
N CYS A 327 -4.69 9.37 -24.75
CA CYS A 327 -3.90 9.09 -23.55
C CYS A 327 -3.66 10.38 -22.74
N PRO A 328 -4.18 10.50 -21.51
CA PRO A 328 -4.02 11.68 -20.67
C PRO A 328 -2.57 11.87 -20.22
N TRP A 329 -1.83 10.78 -20.07
CA TRP A 329 -0.44 10.80 -19.65
C TRP A 329 0.50 11.36 -20.73
N CYS A 330 0.23 11.06 -22.00
CA CYS A 330 0.94 11.67 -23.12
C CYS A 330 0.66 13.17 -23.20
N ALA A 331 -0.61 13.58 -23.10
CA ALA A 331 -1.01 14.98 -23.11
C ALA A 331 -0.34 15.75 -21.95
N ARG A 332 -0.36 15.19 -20.75
CA ARG A 332 0.29 15.77 -19.59
C ARG A 332 1.81 15.87 -19.74
N ALA A 333 2.46 14.81 -20.22
CA ALA A 333 3.90 14.82 -20.45
C ALA A 333 4.32 15.87 -21.48
N ALA A 334 3.53 16.08 -22.53
CA ALA A 334 3.75 17.14 -23.51
C ALA A 334 3.60 18.54 -22.88
N LEU A 335 2.61 18.73 -22.01
CA LEU A 335 2.36 20.03 -21.37
C LEU A 335 3.39 20.38 -20.28
N THR A 336 3.81 19.39 -19.47
CA THR A 336 4.62 19.64 -18.27
C THR A 336 6.08 19.24 -18.41
N GLY A 337 6.46 18.52 -19.47
CA GLY A 337 7.78 17.89 -19.60
C GLY A 337 8.00 16.67 -18.67
N HIS A 338 6.98 16.30 -17.87
CA HIS A 338 7.10 15.23 -16.89
C HIS A 338 6.14 14.07 -17.19
N ASP A 339 6.72 12.91 -17.50
CA ASP A 339 5.99 11.67 -17.62
C ASP A 339 5.80 11.02 -16.25
N VAL A 340 4.58 10.67 -15.86
CA VAL A 340 4.27 10.10 -14.54
C VAL A 340 4.56 8.61 -14.44
N PHE A 341 4.75 7.90 -15.56
CA PHE A 341 4.95 6.46 -15.58
C PHE A 341 6.30 6.04 -16.19
N ASN A 342 6.72 6.64 -17.29
CA ASN A 342 7.97 6.26 -17.94
C ASN A 342 9.18 6.97 -17.35
N ARG A 343 10.34 6.31 -17.43
CA ARG A 343 11.63 6.98 -17.15
C ARG A 343 11.81 8.16 -18.09
N PRO A 344 12.47 9.25 -17.67
CA PRO A 344 12.92 10.28 -18.59
C PRO A 344 13.74 9.61 -19.68
N ALA A 345 13.53 10.00 -20.94
CA ALA A 345 14.48 9.63 -21.98
C ALA A 345 15.89 10.05 -21.53
N ALA A 346 16.85 9.14 -21.60
CA ALA A 346 18.23 9.52 -21.34
C ALA A 346 18.57 10.72 -22.24
N VAL A 347 18.86 11.86 -21.63
CA VAL A 347 19.35 13.02 -22.38
C VAL A 347 20.69 12.59 -22.94
N PRO A 348 20.90 12.58 -24.27
CA PRO A 348 22.20 12.31 -24.83
C PRO A 348 23.16 13.33 -24.25
N VAL A 349 24.16 12.88 -23.48
CA VAL A 349 25.20 13.78 -23.00
C VAL A 349 25.99 14.18 -24.26
N PRO A 350 25.99 15.46 -24.66
CA PRO A 350 26.79 15.88 -25.81
C PRO A 350 28.26 15.58 -25.51
N GLY A 351 28.87 14.68 -26.31
CA GLY A 351 30.28 14.30 -26.17
C GLY A 351 30.58 13.01 -25.42
N ALA A 352 29.57 12.26 -24.96
CA ALA A 352 29.82 10.88 -24.50
C ALA A 352 30.13 10.00 -25.73
N ALA A 353 31.37 9.61 -25.90
CA ALA A 353 31.74 8.59 -26.85
C ALA A 353 30.91 7.31 -26.56
N PRO A 354 30.51 6.54 -27.60
CA PRO A 354 29.80 5.29 -27.40
C PRO A 354 30.63 4.41 -26.48
N GLN A 355 30.09 4.06 -25.32
CA GLN A 355 30.75 3.06 -24.47
C GLN A 355 30.82 1.78 -25.27
N PRO A 356 32.01 1.14 -25.38
CA PRO A 356 32.10 -0.17 -26.00
C PRO A 356 31.14 -1.09 -25.23
N SER A 357 30.28 -1.78 -25.96
CA SER A 357 29.42 -2.83 -25.42
C SER A 357 30.31 -3.73 -24.56
N ALA A 358 29.92 -3.88 -23.28
CA ALA A 358 30.63 -4.80 -22.37
C ALA A 358 30.78 -6.14 -23.08
N PRO A 359 31.98 -6.75 -23.07
CA PRO A 359 32.15 -8.07 -23.65
C PRO A 359 31.12 -8.98 -23.00
N GLY A 360 30.31 -9.65 -23.86
CA GLY A 360 29.24 -10.52 -23.39
C GLY A 360 29.82 -11.47 -22.33
N GLU A 361 29.10 -11.65 -21.24
CA GLU A 361 29.55 -12.58 -20.18
C GLU A 361 29.93 -13.91 -20.79
N PRO A 362 31.08 -14.45 -20.44
CA PRO A 362 31.53 -15.73 -20.99
C PRO A 362 30.52 -16.81 -20.60
N TRP A 363 30.03 -17.52 -21.59
CA TRP A 363 29.04 -18.59 -21.43
C TRP A 363 29.41 -19.48 -20.24
N PRO A 364 28.46 -19.82 -19.37
CA PRO A 364 28.75 -20.64 -18.19
C PRO A 364 29.46 -21.94 -18.63
N THR A 365 30.45 -22.33 -17.87
CA THR A 365 31.32 -23.47 -18.17
C THR A 365 30.55 -24.75 -18.48
N ALA A 366 29.38 -24.92 -17.81
CA ALA A 366 28.43 -26.02 -18.08
C ALA A 366 27.91 -26.04 -19.52
N LEU A 367 27.61 -24.85 -20.10
CA LEU A 367 27.11 -24.77 -21.48
C LEU A 367 28.20 -25.04 -22.51
N LYS A 368 29.46 -24.64 -22.23
CA LYS A 368 30.64 -24.95 -23.06
C LYS A 368 30.90 -26.43 -23.09
N VAL A 369 30.81 -27.10 -21.94
CA VAL A 369 30.98 -28.57 -21.82
C VAL A 369 29.85 -29.31 -22.54
N ALA A 370 28.62 -28.87 -22.39
CA ALA A 370 27.47 -29.48 -23.07
C ALA A 370 27.61 -29.38 -24.60
N LEU A 371 28.06 -28.24 -25.13
CA LEU A 371 28.27 -28.04 -26.57
C LEU A 371 29.43 -28.93 -27.08
N LEU A 372 30.51 -29.07 -26.32
CA LEU A 372 31.64 -29.93 -26.65
C LEU A 372 31.21 -31.41 -26.71
N VAL A 373 30.45 -31.87 -25.74
CA VAL A 373 29.92 -33.24 -25.68
C VAL A 373 29.01 -33.51 -26.88
N LEU A 374 28.15 -32.55 -27.24
CA LEU A 374 27.25 -32.67 -28.39
C LEU A 374 28.05 -32.79 -29.72
N VAL A 375 29.10 -31.98 -29.89
CA VAL A 375 29.95 -32.03 -31.07
C VAL A 375 30.69 -33.39 -31.15
N VAL A 376 31.23 -33.89 -30.04
CA VAL A 376 31.89 -35.20 -30.00
C VAL A 376 30.90 -36.33 -30.32
N VAL A 377 29.70 -36.31 -29.79
CA VAL A 377 28.66 -37.32 -30.11
C VAL A 377 28.28 -37.27 -31.61
N ILE A 378 28.11 -36.08 -32.19
CA ILE A 378 27.86 -35.96 -33.63
C ILE A 378 29.02 -36.54 -34.48
N LEU A 379 30.24 -36.23 -34.10
CA LEU A 379 31.42 -36.74 -34.82
C LEU A 379 31.55 -38.27 -34.71
N VAL A 380 31.25 -38.84 -33.55
CA VAL A 380 31.24 -40.29 -33.36
C VAL A 380 30.15 -40.98 -34.19
N VAL A 381 28.98 -40.37 -34.25
CA VAL A 381 27.84 -40.91 -35.07
C VAL A 381 28.18 -40.84 -36.56
N ILE A 382 28.80 -39.78 -37.00
CA ILE A 382 29.25 -39.64 -38.40
C ILE A 382 30.29 -40.69 -38.74
N ALA A 383 31.29 -40.90 -37.83
CA ALA A 383 32.35 -41.89 -38.04
C ALA A 383 31.85 -43.36 -37.97
N ALA A 384 30.76 -43.61 -37.25
CA ALA A 384 30.18 -44.95 -37.16
C ALA A 384 29.24 -45.29 -38.35
N ASN A 385 28.87 -44.29 -39.17
CA ASN A 385 28.03 -44.47 -40.35
C ASN A 385 28.78 -44.23 -41.68
N ALA A 386 30.09 -44.04 -41.63
CA ALA A 386 31.03 -43.98 -42.78
C ALA A 386 31.85 -45.28 -42.85
#